data_0467f2598e63ac86e36e4001878bc17b
#
_entry.id   0467f2598e63ac86e36e4001878bc17b
#
_cell.length_a   1.000
_cell.length_b   1.000
_cell.length_c   1.000
_cell.angle_alpha   90.00
_cell.angle_beta   90.00
_cell.angle_gamma   90.00
#
_symmetry.space_group_name_H-M   'P 1'
#
loop_
_entity.id
_entity.type
_entity.pdbx_description
1 polymer ?
#
loop_
_entity_poly.entity_id
_entity_poly.type
_entity_poly.pdbx_seq_one_letter_code
_entity_poly.pdbx_strand_id
1 'polypeptide(L)'
;MKIFIYILFFSFSTQLHSQAFLYKNKENTEKGFKNDLEKKLFEDYFFSALKARSLENYEEAINAFQRCLEINKNQPVVFYELAKIYKIKERYFLSINNIEQAILLESKNYWFLMLYAELLYMQSDYIKASEQYKILIDIEPKDQQLYFMLAEMYVYANKFKKAIQVYNQLQENTGVDKLLSMQKHSLYRQLKDFDGAINELELLITTFPEDIEAMEILSELYLLNNEQEEAFELFKRISSLDPNNGRIQLTLADYYRQSGDNEASYKCLKLAFNTLDLDLDSKISVLISYYRLIGINNEITDQAYELANILLKLYPEEVKVRAVYADILYTNNDIDDAKEQYLKILNKDKSKSEVWSQVMFIQAQSGEFEDLLKTSRQALEYFPLNPLFYYFNGVSNSRLEIHDKAITSFKNGLDFIINNQELLIEINLSLADSYHKTGQHELSDEHFEKVLSLDPKNIIVLNNYAYYLSLRKINLQKAKTMSLSCNELEPKNSTYQDTYAWVLYQLEDYKNAKIWLEKALKNGGDLSPVIIEHHGDVLYKLGDIEAAKKQWRKALDLGEGSEFLYKKANEGVFYE
;
A
#
# COMPACT_ATOMS: atom_id res chain seq x y z
N MET A 1 10.03 -20.56 7.04
CA MET A 1 10.88 -19.69 7.87
C MET A 1 11.75 -20.57 8.76
N LYS A 2 13.04 -20.32 8.81
CA LYS A 2 14.10 -21.24 9.20
C LYS A 2 14.02 -21.65 10.67
N ILE A 3 13.88 -22.96 10.94
CA ILE A 3 14.15 -23.56 12.24
C ILE A 3 15.68 -23.67 12.37
N PHE A 4 16.34 -22.69 12.97
CA PHE A 4 17.79 -22.64 13.16
C PHE A 4 18.14 -22.12 14.56
N ILE A 5 17.68 -22.76 15.64
CA ILE A 5 18.08 -22.32 17.01
C ILE A 5 18.46 -23.45 17.97
N TYR A 6 18.56 -24.73 17.62
CA TYR A 6 18.84 -25.76 18.61
C TYR A 6 20.13 -26.56 18.44
N ILE A 7 21.09 -26.11 17.62
CA ILE A 7 22.38 -26.84 17.46
C ILE A 7 23.46 -26.39 18.47
N LEU A 8 23.27 -25.29 19.19
CA LEU A 8 24.35 -24.71 20.04
C LEU A 8 24.39 -25.19 21.49
N PHE A 9 23.45 -26.02 21.96
CA PHE A 9 23.49 -26.55 23.33
C PHE A 9 24.05 -27.97 23.45
N PHE A 10 24.40 -28.60 22.34
CA PHE A 10 24.89 -30.00 22.34
C PHE A 10 26.33 -30.19 22.80
N SER A 11 27.13 -29.13 22.92
CA SER A 11 28.58 -29.30 23.17
C SER A 11 29.02 -29.30 24.65
N PHE A 12 28.17 -28.87 25.58
CA PHE A 12 28.57 -28.73 26.98
C PHE A 12 28.09 -29.85 27.91
N SER A 13 26.99 -30.55 27.63
CA SER A 13 26.52 -31.66 28.46
C SER A 13 27.25 -33.00 28.17
N THR A 14 27.81 -33.16 26.99
CA THR A 14 28.45 -34.41 26.55
C THR A 14 29.77 -34.69 27.22
N GLN A 15 30.51 -33.69 27.74
CA GLN A 15 31.80 -33.88 28.37
C GLN A 15 31.73 -34.41 29.81
N LEU A 16 30.69 -34.06 30.58
CA LEU A 16 30.55 -34.53 31.97
C LEU A 16 30.00 -35.97 32.05
N HIS A 17 29.16 -36.38 31.09
CA HIS A 17 28.59 -37.72 31.05
C HIS A 17 29.57 -38.77 30.50
N SER A 18 30.53 -38.37 29.68
CA SER A 18 31.53 -39.32 29.13
C SER A 18 32.44 -39.94 30.19
N GLN A 19 32.72 -39.24 31.30
CA GLN A 19 33.53 -39.76 32.39
C GLN A 19 32.74 -40.77 33.27
N ALA A 20 31.44 -40.54 33.49
CA ALA A 20 30.58 -41.47 34.21
C ALA A 20 30.35 -42.78 33.43
N PHE A 21 30.30 -42.68 32.09
CA PHE A 21 30.15 -43.82 31.19
C PHE A 21 31.35 -44.78 31.27
N LEU A 22 32.58 -44.25 31.32
CA LEU A 22 33.80 -45.06 31.45
C LEU A 22 33.90 -45.78 32.80
N TYR A 23 33.30 -45.20 33.84
CA TYR A 23 33.35 -45.79 35.20
C TYR A 23 32.32 -46.93 35.38
N LYS A 24 31.15 -46.84 34.79
CA LYS A 24 30.07 -47.83 34.87
C LYS A 24 30.36 -49.11 34.06
N ASN A 25 31.19 -49.00 33.03
CA ASN A 25 31.55 -50.15 32.17
C ASN A 25 32.71 -51.01 32.72
N LYS A 26 33.34 -50.59 33.81
CA LYS A 26 34.43 -51.37 34.40
C LYS A 26 34.00 -52.76 34.94
N GLU A 27 32.75 -52.89 35.39
CA GLU A 27 32.20 -54.17 35.90
C GLU A 27 31.76 -55.14 34.76
N ASN A 28 31.43 -54.65 33.55
CA ASN A 28 31.02 -55.51 32.44
C ASN A 28 32.18 -56.02 31.57
N THR A 29 33.38 -55.40 31.68
CA THR A 29 34.56 -55.83 30.91
C THR A 29 35.17 -57.13 31.39
N GLU A 30 34.78 -57.65 32.55
CA GLU A 30 35.37 -58.87 33.11
C GLU A 30 34.81 -60.19 32.56
N LYS A 31 33.68 -60.18 31.85
CA LYS A 31 33.07 -61.38 31.27
C LYS A 31 33.55 -61.64 29.84
N GLY A 32 34.30 -62.75 29.64
CA GLY A 32 34.54 -63.29 28.31
C GLY A 32 35.99 -63.38 27.83
N PHE A 33 36.96 -63.08 28.69
CA PHE A 33 38.37 -63.34 28.37
C PHE A 33 38.79 -64.72 28.90
N LYS A 34 39.61 -65.46 28.14
CA LYS A 34 40.07 -66.79 28.50
C LYS A 34 41.17 -66.78 29.60
N ASN A 35 41.89 -65.68 29.68
CA ASN A 35 42.97 -65.47 30.66
C ASN A 35 43.35 -64.00 30.78
N ASP A 36 44.11 -63.63 31.77
CA ASP A 36 44.59 -62.28 32.04
C ASP A 36 45.46 -61.67 30.90
N LEU A 37 46.20 -62.52 30.16
CA LEU A 37 47.01 -62.06 29.06
C LEU A 37 46.12 -61.55 27.89
N GLU A 38 45.03 -62.25 27.53
CA GLU A 38 44.04 -61.78 26.52
C GLU A 38 43.40 -60.49 26.98
N LYS A 39 43.05 -60.39 28.28
CA LYS A 39 42.49 -59.14 28.84
C LYS A 39 43.44 -57.97 28.69
N LYS A 40 44.71 -58.18 29.11
CA LYS A 40 45.76 -57.13 28.98
C LYS A 40 45.99 -56.72 27.53
N LEU A 41 46.04 -57.68 26.60
CA LEU A 41 46.27 -57.42 25.19
C LEU A 41 45.09 -56.64 24.59
N PHE A 42 43.85 -56.99 25.00
CA PHE A 42 42.64 -56.23 24.62
C PHE A 42 42.70 -54.79 25.12
N GLU A 43 43.06 -54.57 26.40
CA GLU A 43 43.18 -53.25 26.99
C GLU A 43 44.23 -52.40 26.28
N ASP A 44 45.39 -52.99 25.94
CA ASP A 44 46.42 -52.29 25.18
C ASP A 44 45.95 -51.81 23.80
N TYR A 45 45.25 -52.68 23.04
CA TYR A 45 44.68 -52.29 21.75
C TYR A 45 43.53 -51.27 21.92
N PHE A 46 42.71 -51.43 22.92
CA PHE A 46 41.56 -50.54 23.15
C PHE A 46 42.02 -49.12 23.48
N PHE A 47 42.98 -48.96 24.40
CA PHE A 47 43.54 -47.65 24.74
C PHE A 47 44.35 -47.05 23.59
N SER A 48 45.07 -47.87 22.82
CA SER A 48 45.75 -47.43 21.60
C SER A 48 44.71 -46.90 20.58
N ALA A 49 43.61 -47.59 20.37
CA ALA A 49 42.54 -47.17 19.48
C ALA A 49 41.92 -45.84 19.94
N LEU A 50 41.60 -45.68 21.23
CA LEU A 50 41.08 -44.43 21.77
C LEU A 50 42.05 -43.25 21.59
N LYS A 51 43.35 -43.50 21.80
CA LYS A 51 44.43 -42.51 21.59
C LYS A 51 44.49 -42.12 20.10
N ALA A 52 44.53 -43.10 19.18
CA ALA A 52 44.54 -42.84 17.74
C ALA A 52 43.31 -42.05 17.30
N ARG A 53 42.12 -42.39 17.82
CA ARG A 53 40.88 -41.65 17.55
C ARG A 53 40.97 -40.18 18.02
N SER A 54 41.54 -39.97 19.25
CA SER A 54 41.67 -38.59 19.79
C SER A 54 42.69 -37.73 19.01
N LEU A 55 43.60 -38.39 18.28
CA LEU A 55 44.55 -37.76 17.37
C LEU A 55 44.02 -37.70 15.90
N GLU A 56 42.76 -38.08 15.69
CA GLU A 56 42.10 -38.15 14.38
C GLU A 56 42.73 -39.16 13.40
N ASN A 57 43.60 -40.05 13.91
CA ASN A 57 44.19 -41.15 13.13
C ASN A 57 43.16 -42.29 12.97
N TYR A 58 42.08 -42.05 12.27
CA TYR A 58 40.89 -42.93 12.22
C TYR A 58 41.17 -44.31 11.66
N GLU A 59 42.07 -44.48 10.68
CA GLU A 59 42.42 -45.79 10.12
C GLU A 59 43.19 -46.64 11.14
N GLU A 60 44.12 -46.05 11.86
CA GLU A 60 44.84 -46.71 12.95
C GLU A 60 43.88 -47.12 14.08
N ALA A 61 42.96 -46.23 14.45
CA ALA A 61 41.94 -46.51 15.45
C ALA A 61 41.02 -47.68 15.02
N ILE A 62 40.57 -47.71 13.76
CA ILE A 62 39.75 -48.80 13.23
C ILE A 62 40.51 -50.14 13.31
N ASN A 63 41.77 -50.18 12.87
CA ASN A 63 42.60 -51.39 12.93
C ASN A 63 42.77 -51.89 14.36
N ALA A 64 43.04 -51.01 15.31
CA ALA A 64 43.20 -51.38 16.71
C ALA A 64 41.87 -51.86 17.33
N PHE A 65 40.75 -51.23 17.04
CA PHE A 65 39.43 -51.71 17.47
C PHE A 65 39.09 -53.07 16.85
N GLN A 66 39.44 -53.31 15.58
CA GLN A 66 39.25 -54.64 14.96
C GLN A 66 40.06 -55.71 15.66
N ARG A 67 41.31 -55.40 16.09
CA ARG A 67 42.09 -56.32 16.91
C ARG A 67 41.44 -56.62 18.25
N CYS A 68 40.79 -55.64 18.86
CA CYS A 68 40.00 -55.88 20.07
C CYS A 68 38.88 -56.91 19.82
N LEU A 69 38.17 -56.82 18.70
CA LEU A 69 37.10 -57.76 18.34
C LEU A 69 37.60 -59.14 17.94
N GLU A 70 38.84 -59.27 17.42
CA GLU A 70 39.45 -60.57 17.20
C GLU A 70 39.73 -61.30 18.51
N ILE A 71 40.04 -60.56 19.59
CA ILE A 71 40.28 -61.10 20.92
C ILE A 71 38.94 -61.42 21.60
N ASN A 72 37.98 -60.48 21.61
CA ASN A 72 36.69 -60.68 22.21
C ASN A 72 35.60 -59.97 21.41
N LYS A 73 34.76 -60.77 20.75
CA LYS A 73 33.64 -60.27 19.91
C LYS A 73 32.45 -59.75 20.71
N ASN A 74 32.37 -60.05 22.02
CA ASN A 74 31.26 -59.67 22.88
C ASN A 74 31.55 -58.35 23.63
N GLN A 75 32.09 -57.36 22.91
CA GLN A 75 32.48 -56.08 23.48
C GLN A 75 31.68 -54.93 22.81
N PRO A 76 30.50 -54.59 23.34
CA PRO A 76 29.59 -53.63 22.71
C PRO A 76 30.19 -52.23 22.57
N VAL A 77 31.04 -51.84 23.50
CA VAL A 77 31.75 -50.53 23.47
C VAL A 77 32.66 -50.39 22.25
N VAL A 78 33.32 -51.49 21.81
CA VAL A 78 34.20 -51.47 20.64
C VAL A 78 33.36 -51.21 19.36
N PHE A 79 32.23 -51.88 19.22
CA PHE A 79 31.30 -51.64 18.11
C PHE A 79 30.77 -50.20 18.13
N TYR A 80 30.43 -49.67 19.31
CA TYR A 80 29.97 -48.28 19.43
C TYR A 80 31.07 -47.29 19.01
N GLU A 81 32.34 -47.48 19.44
CA GLU A 81 33.44 -46.62 19.04
C GLU A 81 33.74 -46.71 17.54
N LEU A 82 33.67 -47.90 16.94
CA LEU A 82 33.77 -48.09 15.49
C LEU A 82 32.64 -47.37 14.75
N ALA A 83 31.41 -47.47 15.25
CA ALA A 83 30.26 -46.77 14.67
C ALA A 83 30.46 -45.25 14.66
N LYS A 84 30.97 -44.68 15.74
CA LYS A 84 31.32 -43.24 15.83
C LYS A 84 32.35 -42.83 14.79
N ILE A 85 33.43 -43.62 14.63
CA ILE A 85 34.48 -43.34 13.64
C ILE A 85 33.89 -43.44 12.24
N TYR A 86 33.11 -44.47 11.92
CA TYR A 86 32.50 -44.62 10.61
C TYR A 86 31.51 -43.53 10.32
N LYS A 87 30.78 -43.01 11.31
CA LYS A 87 29.94 -41.82 11.18
C LYS A 87 30.76 -40.59 10.77
N ILE A 88 31.87 -40.31 11.45
CA ILE A 88 32.75 -39.18 11.13
C ILE A 88 33.30 -39.30 9.72
N LYS A 89 33.58 -40.54 9.26
CA LYS A 89 34.10 -40.82 7.90
C LYS A 89 32.93 -40.90 6.86
N GLU A 90 31.69 -40.56 7.24
CA GLU A 90 30.51 -40.62 6.39
C GLU A 90 30.21 -42.02 5.78
N ARG A 91 30.81 -43.07 6.40
CA ARG A 91 30.58 -44.46 6.02
C ARG A 91 29.34 -45.01 6.78
N TYR A 92 28.19 -44.43 6.52
CA TYR A 92 26.96 -44.65 7.31
C TYR A 92 26.52 -46.12 7.38
N PHE A 93 26.64 -46.86 6.28
CA PHE A 93 26.32 -48.29 6.26
C PHE A 93 27.17 -49.07 7.27
N LEU A 94 28.49 -48.83 7.35
CA LEU A 94 29.36 -49.49 8.32
C LEU A 94 29.08 -48.99 9.74
N SER A 95 28.76 -47.73 9.91
CA SER A 95 28.36 -47.15 11.19
C SER A 95 27.11 -47.85 11.74
N ILE A 96 26.06 -47.98 10.89
CA ILE A 96 24.81 -48.67 11.26
C ILE A 96 25.06 -50.12 11.63
N ASN A 97 25.76 -50.87 10.80
CA ASN A 97 26.08 -52.29 11.11
C ASN A 97 26.78 -52.46 12.46
N ASN A 98 27.73 -51.58 12.79
CA ASN A 98 28.44 -51.64 14.05
C ASN A 98 27.55 -51.27 15.23
N ILE A 99 26.74 -50.20 15.12
CA ILE A 99 25.88 -49.82 16.24
C ILE A 99 24.76 -50.87 16.50
N GLU A 100 24.27 -51.52 15.45
CA GLU A 100 23.34 -52.66 15.60
C GLU A 100 23.96 -53.81 16.35
N GLN A 101 25.24 -54.16 16.10
CA GLN A 101 25.98 -55.16 16.89
C GLN A 101 26.13 -54.77 18.36
N ALA A 102 26.39 -53.48 18.62
CA ALA A 102 26.45 -52.98 20.00
C ALA A 102 25.11 -53.12 20.72
N ILE A 103 24.00 -52.79 20.02
CA ILE A 103 22.63 -52.89 20.56
C ILE A 103 22.19 -54.36 20.77
N LEU A 104 22.60 -55.28 19.89
CA LEU A 104 22.36 -56.72 20.09
C LEU A 104 22.98 -57.23 21.37
N LEU A 105 24.15 -56.70 21.77
CA LEU A 105 24.81 -57.08 23.00
C LEU A 105 24.26 -56.37 24.26
N GLU A 106 23.85 -55.09 24.09
CA GLU A 106 23.29 -54.27 25.16
C GLU A 106 22.10 -53.46 24.65
N SER A 107 20.89 -54.08 24.59
CA SER A 107 19.74 -53.54 23.92
C SER A 107 19.11 -52.30 24.56
N LYS A 108 19.45 -52.00 25.82
CA LYS A 108 18.91 -50.81 26.55
C LYS A 108 20.00 -49.80 26.89
N ASN A 109 21.15 -49.85 26.20
CA ASN A 109 22.17 -48.86 26.41
C ASN A 109 21.77 -47.53 25.75
N TYR A 110 21.58 -46.50 26.58
CA TYR A 110 21.12 -45.16 26.16
C TYR A 110 21.95 -44.58 25.01
N TRP A 111 23.28 -44.65 25.14
CA TRP A 111 24.21 -44.06 24.16
C TRP A 111 24.21 -44.78 22.82
N PHE A 112 24.02 -46.08 22.82
CA PHE A 112 23.93 -46.85 21.59
C PHE A 112 22.64 -46.52 20.82
N LEU A 113 21.54 -46.46 21.53
CA LEU A 113 20.25 -46.12 20.97
C LEU A 113 20.23 -44.69 20.43
N MET A 114 20.83 -43.73 21.16
CA MET A 114 20.97 -42.36 20.70
C MET A 114 21.77 -42.26 19.40
N LEU A 115 22.94 -42.90 19.33
CA LEU A 115 23.73 -42.90 18.09
C LEU A 115 22.99 -43.58 16.92
N TYR A 116 22.29 -44.65 17.23
CA TYR A 116 21.51 -45.36 16.18
C TYR A 116 20.37 -44.52 15.67
N ALA A 117 19.62 -43.86 16.53
CA ALA A 117 18.57 -42.94 16.16
C ALA A 117 19.10 -41.78 15.29
N GLU A 118 20.25 -41.22 15.66
CA GLU A 118 20.93 -40.17 14.89
C GLU A 118 21.34 -40.66 13.48
N LEU A 119 21.93 -41.85 13.38
CA LEU A 119 22.32 -42.44 12.10
C LEU A 119 21.11 -42.72 11.20
N LEU A 120 20.01 -43.20 11.76
CA LEU A 120 18.75 -43.44 11.06
C LEU A 120 18.14 -42.12 10.56
N TYR A 121 18.19 -41.06 11.38
CA TYR A 121 17.79 -39.71 10.98
C TYR A 121 18.60 -39.22 9.78
N MET A 122 19.94 -39.37 9.82
CA MET A 122 20.84 -39.00 8.71
C MET A 122 20.53 -39.77 7.43
N GLN A 123 19.99 -40.98 7.53
CA GLN A 123 19.56 -41.81 6.39
C GLN A 123 18.08 -41.58 6.02
N SER A 124 17.42 -40.61 6.64
CA SER A 124 15.99 -40.30 6.46
C SER A 124 15.04 -41.47 6.79
N ASP A 125 15.51 -42.45 7.59
CA ASP A 125 14.67 -43.54 8.11
C ASP A 125 14.01 -43.10 9.43
N TYR A 126 13.18 -42.09 9.32
CA TYR A 126 12.54 -41.44 10.48
C TYR A 126 11.66 -42.38 11.30
N ILE A 127 11.06 -43.41 10.66
CA ILE A 127 10.22 -44.36 11.36
C ILE A 127 11.05 -45.24 12.29
N LYS A 128 12.17 -45.81 11.81
CA LYS A 128 13.05 -46.58 12.68
C LYS A 128 13.74 -45.72 13.73
N ALA A 129 14.10 -44.47 13.40
CA ALA A 129 14.59 -43.52 14.39
C ALA A 129 13.58 -43.28 15.50
N SER A 130 12.28 -43.13 15.16
CA SER A 130 11.20 -42.97 16.14
C SER A 130 11.06 -44.17 17.09
N GLU A 131 11.34 -45.41 16.60
CA GLU A 131 11.35 -46.60 17.43
C GLU A 131 12.44 -46.57 18.50
N GLN A 132 13.62 -46.05 18.14
CA GLN A 132 14.72 -45.91 19.10
C GLN A 132 14.40 -44.85 20.17
N TYR A 133 13.83 -43.71 19.78
CA TYR A 133 13.42 -42.68 20.75
C TYR A 133 12.32 -43.19 21.71
N LYS A 134 11.43 -44.06 21.30
CA LYS A 134 10.46 -44.68 22.21
C LYS A 134 11.17 -45.52 23.30
N ILE A 135 12.13 -46.35 22.88
CA ILE A 135 12.93 -47.14 23.84
C ILE A 135 13.71 -46.24 24.80
N LEU A 136 14.26 -45.12 24.28
CA LEU A 136 14.92 -44.12 25.10
C LEU A 136 13.99 -43.46 26.11
N ILE A 137 12.77 -43.14 25.75
CA ILE A 137 11.76 -42.60 26.66
C ILE A 137 11.40 -43.63 27.75
N ASP A 138 11.31 -44.92 27.39
CA ASP A 138 11.08 -45.97 28.38
C ASP A 138 12.25 -46.09 29.41
N ILE A 139 13.48 -45.76 29.00
CA ILE A 139 14.66 -45.72 29.84
C ILE A 139 14.71 -44.47 30.72
N GLU A 140 14.48 -43.30 30.11
CA GLU A 140 14.55 -41.97 30.74
C GLU A 140 13.25 -41.20 30.54
N PRO A 141 12.13 -41.57 31.19
CA PRO A 141 10.81 -41.00 30.93
C PRO A 141 10.67 -39.53 31.36
N LYS A 142 11.60 -38.99 32.11
CA LYS A 142 11.62 -37.58 32.53
C LYS A 142 12.40 -36.68 31.61
N ASP A 143 13.11 -37.23 30.63
CA ASP A 143 13.85 -36.42 29.65
C ASP A 143 12.87 -35.89 28.58
N GLN A 144 12.46 -34.65 28.76
CA GLN A 144 11.53 -33.97 27.84
C GLN A 144 12.09 -33.87 26.42
N GLN A 145 13.42 -33.77 26.25
CA GLN A 145 14.06 -33.65 24.95
C GLN A 145 13.80 -34.88 24.07
N LEU A 146 13.72 -36.06 24.66
CA LEU A 146 13.41 -37.29 23.92
C LEU A 146 12.02 -37.27 23.29
N TYR A 147 11.03 -36.65 23.96
CA TYR A 147 9.69 -36.49 23.40
C TYR A 147 9.68 -35.53 22.22
N PHE A 148 10.41 -34.43 22.31
CA PHE A 148 10.55 -33.52 21.17
C PHE A 148 11.24 -34.19 19.98
N MET A 149 12.31 -34.94 20.22
CA MET A 149 12.99 -35.71 19.18
C MET A 149 12.09 -36.77 18.56
N LEU A 150 11.31 -37.50 19.35
CA LEU A 150 10.34 -38.49 18.88
C LEU A 150 9.26 -37.83 18.01
N ALA A 151 8.70 -36.71 18.49
CA ALA A 151 7.68 -35.97 17.75
C ALA A 151 8.25 -35.42 16.43
N GLU A 152 9.47 -34.92 16.43
CA GLU A 152 10.17 -34.44 15.24
C GLU A 152 10.36 -35.55 14.20
N MET A 153 10.73 -36.77 14.62
CA MET A 153 10.80 -37.92 13.71
C MET A 153 9.44 -38.21 13.07
N TYR A 154 8.37 -38.10 13.82
CA TYR A 154 7.02 -38.26 13.25
C TYR A 154 6.65 -37.10 12.31
N VAL A 155 7.09 -35.89 12.57
CA VAL A 155 6.89 -34.75 11.66
C VAL A 155 7.58 -34.99 10.33
N TYR A 156 8.86 -35.37 10.34
CA TYR A 156 9.60 -35.69 9.12
C TYR A 156 9.00 -36.87 8.35
N ALA A 157 8.42 -37.84 9.07
CA ALA A 157 7.70 -38.96 8.46
C ALA A 157 6.26 -38.60 8.02
N ASN A 158 5.85 -37.34 8.10
CA ASN A 158 4.47 -36.86 7.83
C ASN A 158 3.40 -37.58 8.67
N LYS A 159 3.74 -38.02 9.87
CA LYS A 159 2.83 -38.68 10.82
C LYS A 159 2.37 -37.70 11.91
N PHE A 160 1.82 -36.55 11.50
CA PHE A 160 1.46 -35.44 12.39
C PHE A 160 0.58 -35.84 13.57
N LYS A 161 -0.42 -36.75 13.37
CA LYS A 161 -1.25 -37.27 14.47
C LYS A 161 -0.43 -37.98 15.54
N LYS A 162 0.64 -38.72 15.15
CA LYS A 162 1.51 -39.40 16.12
C LYS A 162 2.39 -38.38 16.86
N ALA A 163 2.85 -37.32 16.18
CA ALA A 163 3.60 -36.26 16.84
C ALA A 163 2.76 -35.55 17.91
N ILE A 164 1.49 -35.24 17.60
CA ILE A 164 0.54 -34.67 18.58
C ILE A 164 0.32 -35.62 19.77
N GLN A 165 0.20 -36.92 19.53
CA GLN A 165 0.07 -37.90 20.62
C GLN A 165 1.27 -37.91 21.57
N VAL A 166 2.51 -37.78 21.01
CA VAL A 166 3.72 -37.68 21.81
C VAL A 166 3.72 -36.40 22.65
N TYR A 167 3.33 -35.29 22.06
CA TYR A 167 3.24 -34.01 22.78
C TYR A 167 2.14 -34.02 23.85
N ASN A 168 1.02 -34.71 23.61
CA ASN A 168 -0.01 -34.90 24.63
C ASN A 168 0.52 -35.74 25.83
N GLN A 169 1.27 -36.81 25.55
CA GLN A 169 1.90 -37.61 26.60
C GLN A 169 2.93 -36.77 27.41
N LEU A 170 3.67 -35.88 26.75
CA LEU A 170 4.58 -34.96 27.45
C LEU A 170 3.80 -33.97 28.31
N GLN A 171 2.72 -33.39 27.78
CA GLN A 171 1.87 -32.44 28.50
C GLN A 171 1.18 -33.03 29.72
N GLU A 172 0.78 -34.29 29.66
CA GLU A 172 0.24 -35.02 30.83
C GLU A 172 1.26 -35.09 32.00
N ASN A 173 2.56 -35.16 31.67
CA ASN A 173 3.64 -35.24 32.66
C ASN A 173 4.13 -33.89 33.16
N THR A 174 4.08 -32.83 32.32
CA THR A 174 4.71 -31.53 32.59
C THR A 174 3.70 -30.40 32.82
N GLY A 175 2.45 -30.61 32.48
CA GLY A 175 1.44 -29.55 32.41
C GLY A 175 1.47 -28.79 31.07
N VAL A 176 0.63 -27.77 30.98
CA VAL A 176 0.55 -26.90 29.79
C VAL A 176 1.79 -26.02 29.72
N ASP A 177 2.46 -26.05 28.59
CA ASP A 177 3.64 -25.24 28.27
C ASP A 177 3.45 -24.52 26.93
N LYS A 178 3.87 -23.26 26.84
CA LYS A 178 3.68 -22.43 25.65
C LYS A 178 4.31 -23.03 24.39
N LEU A 179 5.59 -23.48 24.50
CA LEU A 179 6.30 -24.05 23.35
C LEU A 179 5.57 -25.30 22.83
N LEU A 180 5.16 -26.16 23.76
CA LEU A 180 4.46 -27.42 23.46
C LEU A 180 3.13 -27.15 22.77
N SER A 181 2.32 -26.21 23.30
CA SER A 181 1.03 -25.85 22.71
C SER A 181 1.19 -25.21 21.33
N MET A 182 2.21 -24.38 21.12
CA MET A 182 2.50 -23.81 19.81
C MET A 182 2.92 -24.87 18.78
N GLN A 183 3.68 -25.89 19.20
CA GLN A 183 4.02 -27.01 18.31
C GLN A 183 2.76 -27.81 17.93
N LYS A 184 1.93 -28.16 18.91
CA LYS A 184 0.66 -28.87 18.66
C LYS A 184 -0.27 -28.09 17.75
N HIS A 185 -0.47 -26.81 18.03
CA HIS A 185 -1.24 -25.90 17.18
C HIS A 185 -0.75 -25.93 15.72
N SER A 186 0.57 -25.83 15.50
CA SER A 186 1.16 -25.89 14.16
C SER A 186 0.84 -27.22 13.45
N LEU A 187 0.89 -28.33 14.16
CA LEU A 187 0.58 -29.66 13.62
C LEU A 187 -0.91 -29.83 13.30
N TYR A 188 -1.81 -29.32 14.15
CA TYR A 188 -3.24 -29.29 13.88
C TYR A 188 -3.57 -28.49 12.61
N ARG A 189 -2.92 -27.33 12.43
CA ARG A 189 -3.06 -26.53 11.19
C ARG A 189 -2.61 -27.30 9.94
N GLN A 190 -1.49 -28.05 10.02
CA GLN A 190 -1.03 -28.88 8.89
C GLN A 190 -2.01 -30.01 8.56
N LEU A 191 -2.71 -30.52 9.56
CA LEU A 191 -3.80 -31.50 9.41
C LEU A 191 -5.11 -30.88 8.91
N LYS A 192 -5.21 -29.54 8.85
CA LYS A 192 -6.45 -28.78 8.64
C LYS A 192 -7.51 -29.07 9.70
N ASP A 193 -7.08 -29.44 10.88
CA ASP A 193 -7.92 -29.67 12.06
C ASP A 193 -7.98 -28.37 12.86
N PHE A 194 -8.84 -27.45 12.42
CA PHE A 194 -8.97 -26.13 13.04
C PHE A 194 -9.53 -26.22 14.46
N ASP A 195 -10.48 -27.15 14.71
CA ASP A 195 -11.04 -27.35 16.04
C ASP A 195 -9.96 -27.80 17.03
N GLY A 196 -9.10 -28.73 16.62
CA GLY A 196 -7.95 -29.14 17.43
C GLY A 196 -6.97 -28.01 17.72
N ALA A 197 -6.72 -27.13 16.72
CA ALA A 197 -5.86 -25.98 16.89
C ALA A 197 -6.46 -24.94 17.83
N ILE A 198 -7.76 -24.67 17.74
CA ILE A 198 -8.51 -23.75 18.60
C ILE A 198 -8.48 -24.26 20.05
N ASN A 199 -8.91 -25.50 20.30
CA ASN A 199 -8.92 -26.08 21.62
C ASN A 199 -7.56 -26.03 22.33
N GLU A 200 -6.47 -26.23 21.58
CA GLU A 200 -5.12 -26.16 22.13
C GLU A 200 -4.75 -24.75 22.57
N LEU A 201 -5.08 -23.72 21.76
CA LEU A 201 -4.80 -22.34 22.10
C LEU A 201 -5.74 -21.80 23.19
N GLU A 202 -7.00 -22.24 23.24
CA GLU A 202 -7.91 -21.93 24.35
C GLU A 202 -7.36 -22.46 25.68
N LEU A 203 -6.85 -23.69 25.68
CA LEU A 203 -6.20 -24.28 26.85
C LEU A 203 -4.96 -23.44 27.25
N LEU A 204 -4.18 -22.99 26.27
CA LEU A 204 -3.01 -22.16 26.50
C LEU A 204 -3.39 -20.82 27.14
N ILE A 205 -4.36 -20.07 26.59
CA ILE A 205 -4.76 -18.75 27.12
C ILE A 205 -5.58 -18.87 28.43
N THR A 206 -6.13 -20.04 28.73
CA THR A 206 -6.74 -20.32 30.03
C THR A 206 -5.65 -20.46 31.10
N THR A 207 -4.53 -21.10 30.75
CA THR A 207 -3.40 -21.31 31.65
C THR A 207 -2.53 -20.05 31.77
N PHE A 208 -2.36 -19.31 30.67
CA PHE A 208 -1.58 -18.06 30.58
C PHE A 208 -2.46 -16.92 30.07
N PRO A 209 -3.26 -16.29 30.97
CA PRO A 209 -4.29 -15.34 30.58
C PRO A 209 -3.81 -14.02 29.97
N GLU A 210 -2.51 -13.74 30.02
CA GLU A 210 -1.89 -12.52 29.50
C GLU A 210 -1.03 -12.78 28.25
N ASP A 211 -1.08 -13.99 27.68
CA ASP A 211 -0.31 -14.33 26.49
C ASP A 211 -0.98 -13.75 25.23
N ILE A 212 -0.58 -12.51 24.88
CA ILE A 212 -1.11 -11.78 23.72
C ILE A 212 -0.83 -12.53 22.42
N GLU A 213 0.35 -13.14 22.24
CA GLU A 213 0.69 -13.89 21.03
C GLU A 213 -0.27 -15.06 20.80
N ALA A 214 -0.58 -15.82 21.85
CA ALA A 214 -1.54 -16.90 21.76
C ALA A 214 -2.96 -16.42 21.44
N MET A 215 -3.37 -15.27 22.02
CA MET A 215 -4.67 -14.67 21.73
C MET A 215 -4.74 -14.15 20.28
N GLU A 216 -3.69 -13.54 19.75
CA GLU A 216 -3.65 -13.08 18.36
C GLU A 216 -3.80 -14.26 17.39
N ILE A 217 -3.05 -15.35 17.62
CA ILE A 217 -3.15 -16.56 16.78
C ILE A 217 -4.53 -17.19 16.88
N LEU A 218 -5.11 -17.26 18.09
CA LEU A 218 -6.44 -17.81 18.30
C LEU A 218 -7.52 -16.95 17.62
N SER A 219 -7.40 -15.63 17.70
CA SER A 219 -8.36 -14.74 17.04
C SER A 219 -8.32 -14.87 15.52
N GLU A 220 -7.13 -15.07 14.93
CA GLU A 220 -7.00 -15.38 13.50
C GLU A 220 -7.69 -16.72 13.15
N LEU A 221 -7.56 -17.74 13.99
CA LEU A 221 -8.23 -19.02 13.76
C LEU A 221 -9.75 -18.91 13.85
N TYR A 222 -10.27 -18.16 14.83
CA TYR A 222 -11.69 -17.88 14.92
C TYR A 222 -12.23 -17.17 13.68
N LEU A 223 -11.50 -16.17 13.15
CA LEU A 223 -11.88 -15.51 11.89
C LEU A 223 -11.89 -16.49 10.70
N LEU A 224 -10.89 -17.38 10.61
CA LEU A 224 -10.82 -18.40 9.57
C LEU A 224 -11.95 -19.44 9.69
N ASN A 225 -12.45 -19.67 10.90
CA ASN A 225 -13.55 -20.59 11.20
C ASN A 225 -14.94 -19.92 11.16
N ASN A 226 -15.00 -18.62 10.77
CA ASN A 226 -16.20 -17.78 10.76
C ASN A 226 -16.80 -17.51 12.17
N GLU A 227 -16.04 -17.61 13.22
CA GLU A 227 -16.40 -17.33 14.62
C GLU A 227 -15.97 -15.88 14.94
N GLN A 228 -16.69 -14.91 14.36
CA GLN A 228 -16.30 -13.49 14.42
C GLN A 228 -16.50 -12.90 15.82
N GLU A 229 -17.50 -13.35 16.57
CA GLU A 229 -17.80 -12.84 17.91
C GLU A 229 -16.71 -13.25 18.92
N GLU A 230 -16.25 -14.49 18.84
CA GLU A 230 -15.17 -15.04 19.67
C GLU A 230 -13.85 -14.31 19.40
N ALA A 231 -13.54 -14.08 18.11
CA ALA A 231 -12.37 -13.30 17.71
C ALA A 231 -12.43 -11.87 18.28
N PHE A 232 -13.59 -11.23 18.21
CA PHE A 232 -13.78 -9.88 18.69
C PHE A 232 -13.59 -9.77 20.23
N GLU A 233 -14.09 -10.74 21.00
CA GLU A 233 -13.86 -10.77 22.45
C GLU A 233 -12.36 -10.87 22.79
N LEU A 234 -11.60 -11.65 22.01
CA LEU A 234 -10.16 -11.72 22.16
C LEU A 234 -9.48 -10.40 21.81
N PHE A 235 -9.89 -9.74 20.71
CA PHE A 235 -9.33 -8.42 20.35
C PHE A 235 -9.59 -7.38 21.45
N LYS A 236 -10.76 -7.36 22.07
CA LYS A 236 -11.03 -6.49 23.23
C LYS A 236 -10.11 -6.81 24.41
N ARG A 237 -9.88 -8.10 24.67
CA ARG A 237 -8.98 -8.53 25.73
C ARG A 237 -7.54 -8.10 25.44
N ILE A 238 -7.04 -8.31 24.22
CA ILE A 238 -5.70 -7.86 23.78
C ILE A 238 -5.61 -6.33 23.94
N SER A 239 -6.60 -5.58 23.45
CA SER A 239 -6.65 -4.11 23.58
C SER A 239 -6.62 -3.64 25.05
N SER A 240 -7.18 -4.42 25.98
CA SER A 240 -7.11 -4.09 27.41
C SER A 240 -5.73 -4.34 28.03
N LEU A 241 -4.99 -5.34 27.54
CA LEU A 241 -3.64 -5.70 27.97
C LEU A 241 -2.58 -4.81 27.32
N ASP A 242 -2.75 -4.52 26.04
CA ASP A 242 -1.88 -3.63 25.26
C ASP A 242 -2.71 -2.62 24.44
N PRO A 243 -3.07 -1.50 25.04
CA PRO A 243 -3.82 -0.43 24.35
C PRO A 243 -3.07 0.21 23.19
N ASN A 244 -1.74 0.02 23.12
CA ASN A 244 -0.88 0.59 22.09
C ASN A 244 -0.66 -0.36 20.91
N ASN A 245 -1.30 -1.52 20.87
CA ASN A 245 -1.27 -2.41 19.71
C ASN A 245 -2.13 -1.81 18.58
N GLY A 246 -1.50 -1.04 17.70
CA GLY A 246 -2.18 -0.29 16.63
C GLY A 246 -2.93 -1.17 15.65
N ARG A 247 -2.44 -2.39 15.40
CA ARG A 247 -3.10 -3.36 14.52
C ARG A 247 -4.41 -3.84 15.11
N ILE A 248 -4.41 -4.19 16.38
CA ILE A 248 -5.62 -4.62 17.11
C ILE A 248 -6.62 -3.47 17.20
N GLN A 249 -6.16 -2.25 17.48
CA GLN A 249 -7.03 -1.08 17.50
C GLN A 249 -7.69 -0.83 16.13
N LEU A 250 -6.95 -0.99 15.03
CA LEU A 250 -7.51 -0.86 13.68
C LEU A 250 -8.55 -1.96 13.38
N THR A 251 -8.27 -3.21 13.79
CA THR A 251 -9.20 -4.34 13.64
C THR A 251 -10.49 -4.09 14.42
N LEU A 252 -10.38 -3.62 15.66
CA LEU A 252 -11.54 -3.25 16.48
C LEU A 252 -12.34 -2.10 15.87
N ALA A 253 -11.65 -1.10 15.31
CA ALA A 253 -12.30 0.02 14.63
C ALA A 253 -13.15 -0.46 13.45
N ASP A 254 -12.63 -1.38 12.64
CA ASP A 254 -13.35 -1.97 11.52
C ASP A 254 -14.58 -2.78 11.98
N TYR A 255 -14.43 -3.58 13.04
CA TYR A 255 -15.55 -4.34 13.61
C TYR A 255 -16.65 -3.43 14.13
N TYR A 256 -16.31 -2.39 14.93
CA TYR A 256 -17.27 -1.44 15.44
C TYR A 256 -17.98 -0.68 14.31
N ARG A 257 -17.25 -0.31 13.26
CA ARG A 257 -17.85 0.34 12.07
C ARG A 257 -18.87 -0.57 11.38
N GLN A 258 -18.57 -1.85 11.21
CA GLN A 258 -19.49 -2.83 10.60
C GLN A 258 -20.73 -3.08 11.47
N SER A 259 -20.60 -3.03 12.80
CA SER A 259 -21.71 -3.14 13.73
C SER A 259 -22.52 -1.83 13.92
N GLY A 260 -22.06 -0.73 13.29
CA GLY A 260 -22.73 0.59 13.36
C GLY A 260 -22.35 1.43 14.58
N ASP A 261 -21.42 0.98 15.43
CA ASP A 261 -20.91 1.78 16.57
C ASP A 261 -19.75 2.67 16.10
N ASN A 262 -20.13 3.79 15.46
CA ASN A 262 -19.16 4.73 14.90
C ASN A 262 -18.32 5.43 15.98
N GLU A 263 -18.86 5.64 17.17
CA GLU A 263 -18.14 6.29 18.28
C GLU A 263 -17.01 5.39 18.81
N ALA A 264 -17.30 4.11 19.07
CA ALA A 264 -16.28 3.14 19.48
C ALA A 264 -15.24 2.92 18.37
N SER A 265 -15.68 2.85 17.10
CA SER A 265 -14.79 2.77 15.94
C SER A 265 -13.79 3.92 15.93
N TYR A 266 -14.27 5.16 16.06
CA TYR A 266 -13.40 6.34 16.04
C TYR A 266 -12.43 6.38 17.22
N LYS A 267 -12.86 5.97 18.42
CA LYS A 267 -11.95 5.85 19.58
C LYS A 267 -10.80 4.89 19.30
N CYS A 268 -11.08 3.74 18.72
CA CYS A 268 -10.06 2.77 18.34
C CYS A 268 -9.13 3.34 17.24
N LEU A 269 -9.67 4.04 16.24
CA LEU A 269 -8.85 4.72 15.21
C LEU A 269 -7.88 5.73 15.82
N LYS A 270 -8.34 6.55 16.78
CA LYS A 270 -7.45 7.50 17.46
C LYS A 270 -6.31 6.80 18.20
N LEU A 271 -6.58 5.68 18.86
CA LEU A 271 -5.53 4.88 19.50
C LEU A 271 -4.56 4.33 18.44
N ALA A 272 -5.06 3.70 17.36
CA ALA A 272 -4.25 3.17 16.29
C ALA A 272 -3.34 4.23 15.64
N PHE A 273 -3.87 5.43 15.44
CA PHE A 273 -3.11 6.52 14.82
C PHE A 273 -1.99 7.07 15.70
N ASN A 274 -2.15 7.00 17.02
CA ASN A 274 -1.12 7.44 17.96
C ASN A 274 0.02 6.43 18.17
N THR A 275 -0.09 5.20 17.68
CA THR A 275 0.96 4.18 17.82
C THR A 275 2.02 4.30 16.72
N LEU A 276 3.21 3.70 16.92
CA LEU A 276 4.27 3.63 15.91
C LEU A 276 4.40 2.23 15.29
N ASP A 277 3.75 1.24 15.83
CA ASP A 277 3.75 -0.15 15.36
C ASP A 277 2.84 -0.37 14.13
N LEU A 278 1.81 0.46 13.98
CA LEU A 278 1.01 0.49 12.75
C LEU A 278 1.72 1.34 11.69
N ASP A 279 1.94 0.74 10.54
CA ASP A 279 2.62 1.41 9.43
C ASP A 279 1.86 2.64 8.91
N LEU A 280 2.61 3.59 8.38
CA LEU A 280 2.06 4.87 7.92
C LEU A 280 1.11 4.71 6.73
N ASP A 281 1.38 3.79 5.81
CA ASP A 281 0.56 3.60 4.61
C ASP A 281 -0.83 3.05 4.98
N SER A 282 -0.93 2.18 6.00
CA SER A 282 -2.21 1.73 6.58
C SER A 282 -3.00 2.90 7.16
N LYS A 283 -2.37 3.81 7.92
CA LYS A 283 -3.02 5.01 8.47
C LYS A 283 -3.50 5.95 7.37
N ILE A 284 -2.69 6.18 6.34
CA ILE A 284 -3.05 6.99 5.19
C ILE A 284 -4.25 6.38 4.45
N SER A 285 -4.29 5.07 4.27
CA SER A 285 -5.40 4.37 3.62
C SER A 285 -6.73 4.59 4.34
N VAL A 286 -6.71 4.61 5.67
CA VAL A 286 -7.89 4.98 6.47
C VAL A 286 -8.34 6.40 6.14
N LEU A 287 -7.45 7.40 6.14
CA LEU A 287 -7.80 8.78 5.80
C LEU A 287 -8.37 8.92 4.40
N ILE A 288 -7.80 8.21 3.42
CA ILE A 288 -8.33 8.21 2.04
C ILE A 288 -9.77 7.70 2.00
N SER A 289 -10.14 6.74 2.86
CA SER A 289 -11.51 6.23 2.91
C SER A 289 -12.54 7.30 3.33
N TYR A 290 -12.11 8.33 4.01
CA TYR A 290 -12.95 9.46 4.43
C TYR A 290 -13.25 10.47 3.31
N TYR A 291 -12.43 10.54 2.24
CA TYR A 291 -12.53 11.60 1.21
C TYR A 291 -13.91 11.77 0.60
N ARG A 292 -14.66 10.66 0.40
CA ARG A 292 -16.00 10.73 -0.21
C ARG A 292 -17.06 11.39 0.68
N LEU A 293 -16.78 11.51 1.97
CA LEU A 293 -17.71 12.01 2.99
C LEU A 293 -17.29 13.36 3.56
N ILE A 294 -16.07 13.81 3.29
CA ILE A 294 -15.56 15.12 3.67
C ILE A 294 -16.40 16.20 2.98
N GLY A 295 -16.80 17.23 3.73
CA GLY A 295 -17.66 18.30 3.25
C GLY A 295 -19.16 17.94 3.13
N ILE A 296 -19.52 16.65 3.29
CA ILE A 296 -20.90 16.16 3.29
C ILE A 296 -21.36 15.87 4.72
N ASN A 297 -20.50 15.25 5.53
CA ASN A 297 -20.75 14.92 6.92
C ASN A 297 -19.71 15.63 7.81
N ASN A 298 -20.16 16.60 8.59
CA ASN A 298 -19.30 17.42 9.42
C ASN A 298 -18.54 16.60 10.48
N GLU A 299 -19.20 15.61 11.10
CA GLU A 299 -18.56 14.75 12.10
C GLU A 299 -17.39 13.97 11.50
N ILE A 300 -17.59 13.40 10.31
CA ILE A 300 -16.52 12.66 9.60
C ILE A 300 -15.41 13.61 9.16
N THR A 301 -15.77 14.83 8.76
CA THR A 301 -14.79 15.85 8.40
C THR A 301 -13.91 16.21 9.60
N ASP A 302 -14.52 16.45 10.77
CA ASP A 302 -13.79 16.74 12.01
C ASP A 302 -12.88 15.57 12.43
N GLN A 303 -13.38 14.33 12.32
CA GLN A 303 -12.61 13.12 12.58
C GLN A 303 -11.38 13.01 11.63
N ALA A 304 -11.56 13.26 10.34
CA ALA A 304 -10.47 13.24 9.36
C ALA A 304 -9.39 14.29 9.70
N TYR A 305 -9.79 15.50 10.08
CA TYR A 305 -8.86 16.55 10.52
C TYR A 305 -8.09 16.14 11.77
N GLU A 306 -8.78 15.58 12.79
CA GLU A 306 -8.11 15.15 14.02
C GLU A 306 -7.09 14.04 13.74
N LEU A 307 -7.47 13.02 12.97
CA LEU A 307 -6.59 11.92 12.60
C LEU A 307 -5.39 12.41 11.77
N ALA A 308 -5.61 13.28 10.79
CA ALA A 308 -4.53 13.86 10.01
C ALA A 308 -3.57 14.71 10.85
N ASN A 309 -4.09 15.48 11.81
CA ASN A 309 -3.27 16.24 12.76
C ASN A 309 -2.43 15.35 13.68
N ILE A 310 -2.95 14.17 14.09
CA ILE A 310 -2.15 13.17 14.82
C ILE A 310 -0.95 12.74 13.95
N LEU A 311 -1.18 12.44 12.68
CA LEU A 311 -0.09 12.04 11.76
C LEU A 311 0.91 13.18 11.55
N LEU A 312 0.46 14.42 11.37
CA LEU A 312 1.36 15.58 11.22
C LEU A 312 2.27 15.79 12.44
N LYS A 313 1.77 15.50 13.65
CA LYS A 313 2.57 15.57 14.88
C LYS A 313 3.59 14.45 14.99
N LEU A 314 3.20 13.21 14.61
CA LEU A 314 4.07 12.03 14.68
C LEU A 314 5.10 12.00 13.53
N TYR A 315 4.72 12.50 12.35
CA TYR A 315 5.51 12.46 11.13
C TYR A 315 5.61 13.84 10.46
N PRO A 316 6.15 14.88 11.16
CA PRO A 316 6.13 16.26 10.69
C PRO A 316 6.90 16.47 9.39
N GLU A 317 7.88 15.59 9.14
CA GLU A 317 8.75 15.65 7.97
C GLU A 317 8.27 14.78 6.79
N GLU A 318 7.21 13.99 6.97
CA GLU A 318 6.72 13.11 5.93
C GLU A 318 5.83 13.84 4.92
N VAL A 319 6.32 13.91 3.69
CA VAL A 319 5.62 14.59 2.57
C VAL A 319 4.24 13.96 2.30
N LYS A 320 4.14 12.63 2.38
CA LYS A 320 2.87 11.91 2.19
C LYS A 320 1.79 12.35 3.17
N VAL A 321 2.15 12.51 4.44
CA VAL A 321 1.21 12.95 5.50
C VAL A 321 0.70 14.36 5.21
N ARG A 322 1.61 15.26 4.85
CA ARG A 322 1.26 16.64 4.52
C ARG A 322 0.39 16.73 3.27
N ALA A 323 0.66 15.86 2.27
CA ALA A 323 -0.14 15.79 1.05
C ALA A 323 -1.58 15.38 1.36
N VAL A 324 -1.76 14.28 2.12
CA VAL A 324 -3.10 13.82 2.53
C VAL A 324 -3.84 14.90 3.34
N TYR A 325 -3.15 15.60 4.22
CA TYR A 325 -3.76 16.70 4.96
C TYR A 325 -4.19 17.86 4.03
N ALA A 326 -3.35 18.22 3.07
CA ALA A 326 -3.69 19.22 2.05
C ALA A 326 -4.90 18.80 1.19
N ASP A 327 -4.96 17.51 0.82
CA ASP A 327 -6.08 16.95 0.06
C ASP A 327 -7.40 16.99 0.87
N ILE A 328 -7.34 16.72 2.19
CA ILE A 328 -8.50 16.86 3.10
C ILE A 328 -8.99 18.31 3.13
N LEU A 329 -8.08 19.26 3.30
CA LEU A 329 -8.39 20.69 3.29
C LEU A 329 -9.03 21.11 1.97
N TYR A 330 -8.43 20.70 0.84
CA TYR A 330 -8.94 21.01 -0.49
C TYR A 330 -10.36 20.45 -0.71
N THR A 331 -10.59 19.20 -0.30
CA THR A 331 -11.89 18.52 -0.43
C THR A 331 -12.97 19.20 0.41
N ASN A 332 -12.60 19.75 1.58
CA ASN A 332 -13.51 20.53 2.43
C ASN A 332 -13.69 21.98 1.97
N ASN A 333 -13.09 22.39 0.86
CA ASN A 333 -13.10 23.76 0.33
C ASN A 333 -12.30 24.78 1.18
N ASP A 334 -11.38 24.32 2.04
CA ASP A 334 -10.42 25.15 2.77
C ASP A 334 -9.20 25.43 1.88
N ILE A 335 -9.43 26.16 0.78
CA ILE A 335 -8.55 26.26 -0.38
C ILE A 335 -7.21 26.93 -0.04
N ASP A 336 -7.24 28.02 0.77
CA ASP A 336 -6.01 28.75 1.12
C ASP A 336 -5.10 27.91 2.02
N ASP A 337 -5.66 27.22 2.99
CA ASP A 337 -4.91 26.32 3.88
C ASP A 337 -4.33 25.14 3.10
N ALA A 338 -5.11 24.56 2.17
CA ALA A 338 -4.63 23.50 1.26
C ALA A 338 -3.42 23.97 0.46
N LYS A 339 -3.52 25.16 -0.16
CA LYS A 339 -2.44 25.79 -0.93
C LYS A 339 -1.16 25.97 -0.08
N GLU A 340 -1.32 26.44 1.16
CA GLU A 340 -0.19 26.60 2.07
C GLU A 340 0.53 25.27 2.34
N GLN A 341 -0.23 24.17 2.58
CA GLN A 341 0.37 22.85 2.80
C GLN A 341 1.07 22.32 1.55
N TYR A 342 0.48 22.46 0.36
CA TYR A 342 1.14 22.07 -0.89
C TYR A 342 2.43 22.86 -1.13
N LEU A 343 2.44 24.16 -0.85
CA LEU A 343 3.66 24.98 -0.95
C LEU A 343 4.75 24.53 0.04
N LYS A 344 4.38 24.11 1.25
CA LYS A 344 5.33 23.52 2.21
C LYS A 344 5.94 22.22 1.67
N ILE A 345 5.16 21.42 0.94
CA ILE A 345 5.69 20.21 0.27
C ILE A 345 6.71 20.62 -0.80
N LEU A 346 6.35 21.56 -1.68
CA LEU A 346 7.24 22.02 -2.76
C LEU A 346 8.54 22.68 -2.27
N ASN A 347 8.50 23.33 -1.10
CA ASN A 347 9.72 23.86 -0.48
C ASN A 347 10.69 22.76 -0.06
N LYS A 348 10.18 21.57 0.29
CA LYS A 348 10.97 20.42 0.71
C LYS A 348 11.32 19.48 -0.44
N ASP A 349 10.36 19.17 -1.29
CA ASP A 349 10.50 18.22 -2.39
C ASP A 349 9.82 18.76 -3.66
N LYS A 350 10.64 19.26 -4.56
CA LYS A 350 10.21 19.82 -5.84
C LYS A 350 9.99 18.76 -6.93
N SER A 351 10.25 17.49 -6.62
CA SER A 351 10.10 16.38 -7.58
C SER A 351 8.66 15.88 -7.75
N LYS A 352 7.68 16.48 -7.07
CA LYS A 352 6.28 16.05 -7.07
C LYS A 352 5.46 16.86 -8.07
N SER A 353 5.34 16.37 -9.30
CA SER A 353 4.60 17.05 -10.39
C SER A 353 3.13 17.29 -10.04
N GLU A 354 2.51 16.33 -9.31
CA GLU A 354 1.11 16.39 -8.89
C GLU A 354 0.87 17.59 -7.95
N VAL A 355 1.82 17.83 -7.03
CA VAL A 355 1.70 18.95 -6.07
C VAL A 355 1.83 20.30 -6.79
N TRP A 356 2.74 20.41 -7.78
CA TRP A 356 2.82 21.59 -8.62
C TRP A 356 1.50 21.86 -9.35
N SER A 357 0.88 20.78 -9.88
CA SER A 357 -0.42 20.88 -10.56
C SER A 357 -1.50 21.41 -9.61
N GLN A 358 -1.58 20.87 -8.37
CA GLN A 358 -2.58 21.30 -7.40
C GLN A 358 -2.43 22.78 -7.04
N VAL A 359 -1.20 23.25 -6.78
CA VAL A 359 -0.95 24.68 -6.50
C VAL A 359 -1.40 25.54 -7.67
N MET A 360 -1.04 25.16 -8.91
CA MET A 360 -1.41 25.93 -10.10
C MET A 360 -2.93 25.92 -10.37
N PHE A 361 -3.61 24.80 -10.11
CA PHE A 361 -5.09 24.75 -10.19
C PHE A 361 -5.74 25.71 -9.20
N ILE A 362 -5.28 25.71 -7.95
CA ILE A 362 -5.78 26.61 -6.91
C ILE A 362 -5.56 28.07 -7.33
N GLN A 363 -4.35 28.42 -7.73
CA GLN A 363 -4.01 29.78 -8.15
C GLN A 363 -4.82 30.25 -9.36
N ALA A 364 -5.07 29.34 -10.32
CA ALA A 364 -5.89 29.64 -11.48
C ALA A 364 -7.36 29.91 -11.09
N GLN A 365 -7.93 29.08 -10.20
CA GLN A 365 -9.31 29.25 -9.71
C GLN A 365 -9.49 30.51 -8.86
N SER A 366 -8.48 30.86 -8.06
CA SER A 366 -8.49 32.05 -7.22
C SER A 366 -8.13 33.34 -7.97
N GLY A 367 -7.78 33.26 -9.26
CA GLY A 367 -7.40 34.42 -10.06
C GLY A 367 -6.03 34.99 -9.74
N GLU A 368 -5.17 34.23 -9.07
CA GLU A 368 -3.82 34.64 -8.66
C GLU A 368 -2.80 34.48 -9.81
N PHE A 369 -3.01 35.21 -10.90
CA PHE A 369 -2.30 34.97 -12.17
C PHE A 369 -0.82 35.33 -12.13
N GLU A 370 -0.38 36.29 -11.32
CA GLU A 370 1.03 36.64 -11.11
C GLU A 370 1.75 35.49 -10.38
N ASP A 371 1.13 34.90 -9.36
CA ASP A 371 1.72 33.78 -8.64
C ASP A 371 1.69 32.51 -9.49
N LEU A 372 0.61 32.28 -10.23
CA LEU A 372 0.52 31.19 -11.21
C LEU A 372 1.65 31.25 -12.25
N LEU A 373 1.98 32.47 -12.73
CA LEU A 373 3.09 32.69 -13.66
C LEU A 373 4.44 32.32 -13.05
N LYS A 374 4.66 32.67 -11.77
CA LYS A 374 5.89 32.31 -11.05
C LYS A 374 5.96 30.79 -10.84
N THR A 375 4.87 30.22 -10.32
CA THR A 375 4.77 28.79 -10.00
C THR A 375 5.00 27.94 -11.26
N SER A 376 4.31 28.26 -12.36
CA SER A 376 4.45 27.53 -13.62
C SER A 376 5.87 27.61 -14.22
N ARG A 377 6.53 28.75 -14.13
CA ARG A 377 7.94 28.89 -14.55
C ARG A 377 8.87 28.02 -13.73
N GLN A 378 8.73 28.05 -12.41
CA GLN A 378 9.52 27.19 -11.53
C GLN A 378 9.26 25.71 -11.81
N ALA A 379 7.99 25.31 -11.97
CA ALA A 379 7.64 23.93 -12.28
C ALA A 379 8.27 23.44 -13.59
N LEU A 380 8.34 24.30 -14.62
CA LEU A 380 8.98 23.99 -15.90
C LEU A 380 10.50 23.82 -15.81
N GLU A 381 11.18 24.39 -14.82
CA GLU A 381 12.59 24.12 -14.56
C GLU A 381 12.83 22.66 -14.15
N TYR A 382 11.88 22.04 -13.42
CA TYR A 382 11.95 20.65 -12.96
C TYR A 382 11.29 19.67 -13.95
N PHE A 383 10.27 20.11 -14.66
CA PHE A 383 9.46 19.27 -15.57
C PHE A 383 9.30 19.93 -16.95
N PRO A 384 10.39 20.09 -17.71
CA PRO A 384 10.37 20.85 -18.97
C PRO A 384 9.56 20.20 -20.10
N LEU A 385 9.12 18.95 -19.93
CA LEU A 385 8.30 18.21 -20.91
C LEU A 385 6.84 18.07 -20.48
N ASN A 386 6.40 18.72 -19.40
CA ASN A 386 5.04 18.62 -18.92
C ASN A 386 4.12 19.64 -19.63
N PRO A 387 3.20 19.21 -20.52
CA PRO A 387 2.35 20.10 -21.28
C PRO A 387 1.37 20.91 -20.42
N LEU A 388 0.94 20.35 -19.27
CA LEU A 388 0.03 21.04 -18.36
C LEU A 388 0.68 22.30 -17.75
N PHE A 389 1.98 22.25 -17.48
CA PHE A 389 2.68 23.40 -16.91
C PHE A 389 2.87 24.52 -17.93
N TYR A 390 3.06 24.19 -19.20
CA TYR A 390 3.00 25.15 -20.29
C TYR A 390 1.60 25.74 -20.47
N TYR A 391 0.56 24.93 -20.32
CA TYR A 391 -0.82 25.41 -20.33
C TYR A 391 -1.06 26.47 -19.25
N PHE A 392 -0.72 26.19 -17.99
CA PHE A 392 -0.88 27.15 -16.91
C PHE A 392 -0.01 28.39 -17.09
N ASN A 393 1.20 28.25 -17.63
CA ASN A 393 2.04 29.39 -17.98
C ASN A 393 1.41 30.25 -19.09
N GLY A 394 0.81 29.62 -20.07
CA GLY A 394 0.06 30.29 -21.13
C GLY A 394 -1.19 31.00 -20.60
N VAL A 395 -1.98 30.31 -19.77
CA VAL A 395 -3.18 30.89 -19.14
C VAL A 395 -2.82 32.12 -18.32
N SER A 396 -1.79 32.03 -17.46
CA SER A 396 -1.37 33.19 -16.67
C SER A 396 -0.94 34.36 -17.52
N ASN A 397 -0.10 34.15 -18.56
CA ASN A 397 0.29 35.20 -19.48
C ASN A 397 -0.91 35.81 -20.23
N SER A 398 -1.89 34.97 -20.65
CA SER A 398 -3.09 35.44 -21.34
C SER A 398 -3.97 36.31 -20.43
N ARG A 399 -4.15 35.92 -19.16
CA ARG A 399 -4.93 36.68 -18.17
C ARG A 399 -4.25 37.99 -17.75
N LEU A 400 -2.93 38.03 -17.83
CA LEU A 400 -2.11 39.25 -17.64
C LEU A 400 -1.98 40.05 -18.93
N GLU A 401 -2.76 39.74 -19.97
CA GLU A 401 -2.77 40.42 -21.29
C GLU A 401 -1.44 40.35 -22.06
N ILE A 402 -0.55 39.42 -21.72
CA ILE A 402 0.75 39.21 -22.40
C ILE A 402 0.60 38.12 -23.47
N HIS A 403 -0.28 38.37 -24.45
CA HIS A 403 -0.74 37.37 -25.41
C HIS A 403 0.38 36.72 -26.24
N ASP A 404 1.43 37.43 -26.62
CA ASP A 404 2.55 36.84 -27.37
C ASP A 404 3.31 35.79 -26.57
N LYS A 405 3.47 35.99 -25.25
CA LYS A 405 4.09 34.99 -24.37
C LYS A 405 3.13 33.83 -24.12
N ALA A 406 1.82 34.12 -24.03
CA ALA A 406 0.80 33.07 -23.91
C ALA A 406 0.85 32.13 -25.13
N ILE A 407 0.87 32.67 -26.35
CA ILE A 407 0.99 31.90 -27.59
C ILE A 407 2.27 31.04 -27.57
N THR A 408 3.39 31.61 -27.16
CA THR A 408 4.64 30.85 -27.07
C THR A 408 4.54 29.67 -26.11
N SER A 409 3.98 29.90 -24.93
CA SER A 409 3.78 28.83 -23.92
C SER A 409 2.84 27.73 -24.42
N PHE A 410 1.70 28.09 -24.96
CA PHE A 410 0.73 27.14 -25.51
C PHE A 410 1.32 26.30 -26.66
N LYS A 411 2.08 26.92 -27.58
CA LYS A 411 2.78 26.18 -28.65
C LYS A 411 3.76 25.17 -28.11
N ASN A 412 4.60 25.59 -27.16
CA ASN A 412 5.53 24.66 -26.51
C ASN A 412 4.79 23.50 -25.81
N GLY A 413 3.63 23.77 -25.18
CA GLY A 413 2.82 22.73 -24.57
C GLY A 413 2.28 21.74 -25.57
N LEU A 414 1.84 22.18 -26.79
CA LEU A 414 1.35 21.29 -27.83
C LEU A 414 2.35 20.21 -28.25
N ASP A 415 3.65 20.55 -28.27
CA ASP A 415 4.71 19.65 -28.72
C ASP A 415 4.87 18.43 -27.79
N PHE A 416 4.40 18.52 -26.56
CA PHE A 416 4.54 17.47 -25.54
C PHE A 416 3.24 16.73 -25.21
N ILE A 417 2.11 17.04 -25.86
CA ILE A 417 0.86 16.34 -25.59
C ILE A 417 0.89 14.94 -26.20
N ILE A 418 0.74 13.92 -25.35
CA ILE A 418 0.61 12.51 -25.74
C ILE A 418 -0.72 12.00 -25.18
N ASN A 419 -1.66 11.61 -26.03
CA ASN A 419 -2.93 10.97 -25.67
C ASN A 419 -3.80 11.69 -24.61
N ASN A 420 -3.72 13.04 -24.59
CA ASN A 420 -4.57 13.88 -23.73
C ASN A 420 -5.41 14.82 -24.60
N GLN A 421 -6.59 14.34 -25.06
CA GLN A 421 -7.46 15.09 -25.94
C GLN A 421 -8.06 16.33 -25.25
N GLU A 422 -8.35 16.25 -23.94
CA GLU A 422 -8.89 17.39 -23.19
C GLU A 422 -7.91 18.57 -23.17
N LEU A 423 -6.67 18.30 -22.77
CA LEU A 423 -5.63 19.33 -22.76
C LEU A 423 -5.31 19.85 -24.17
N LEU A 424 -5.39 18.99 -25.20
CA LEU A 424 -5.23 19.39 -26.60
C LEU A 424 -6.31 20.38 -27.03
N ILE A 425 -7.55 20.15 -26.62
CA ILE A 425 -8.69 21.04 -26.87
C ILE A 425 -8.46 22.38 -26.15
N GLU A 426 -8.15 22.35 -24.86
CA GLU A 426 -7.96 23.55 -24.03
C GLU A 426 -6.82 24.45 -24.56
N ILE A 427 -5.68 23.84 -24.94
CA ILE A 427 -4.56 24.61 -25.51
C ILE A 427 -4.92 25.20 -26.86
N ASN A 428 -5.60 24.46 -27.76
CA ASN A 428 -6.00 25.01 -29.05
C ASN A 428 -7.04 26.12 -28.89
N LEU A 429 -8.02 25.99 -27.99
CA LEU A 429 -8.95 27.05 -27.64
C LEU A 429 -8.22 28.32 -27.16
N SER A 430 -7.28 28.15 -26.21
CA SER A 430 -6.52 29.25 -25.64
C SER A 430 -5.60 29.94 -26.69
N LEU A 431 -5.06 29.16 -27.62
CA LEU A 431 -4.30 29.69 -28.76
C LEU A 431 -5.19 30.51 -29.69
N ALA A 432 -6.39 29.99 -30.03
CA ALA A 432 -7.33 30.68 -30.88
C ALA A 432 -7.70 32.05 -30.32
N ASP A 433 -8.03 32.12 -29.03
CA ASP A 433 -8.36 33.37 -28.35
C ASP A 433 -7.16 34.31 -28.30
N SER A 434 -5.94 33.81 -27.99
CA SER A 434 -4.72 34.63 -27.94
C SER A 434 -4.32 35.17 -29.30
N TYR A 435 -4.48 34.38 -30.37
CA TYR A 435 -4.24 34.83 -31.74
C TYR A 435 -5.26 35.87 -32.18
N HIS A 436 -6.52 35.71 -31.80
CA HIS A 436 -7.54 36.75 -32.07
C HIS A 436 -7.15 38.08 -31.41
N LYS A 437 -6.78 38.05 -30.13
CA LYS A 437 -6.38 39.25 -29.37
C LYS A 437 -5.14 39.94 -29.94
N THR A 438 -4.23 39.22 -30.61
CA THR A 438 -3.06 39.78 -31.29
C THR A 438 -3.29 40.12 -32.76
N GLY A 439 -4.53 40.02 -33.25
CA GLY A 439 -4.90 40.34 -34.65
C GLY A 439 -4.48 39.27 -35.68
N GLN A 440 -4.00 38.12 -35.25
CA GLN A 440 -3.56 37.00 -36.10
C GLN A 440 -4.76 36.08 -36.42
N HIS A 441 -5.71 36.62 -37.12
CA HIS A 441 -7.04 36.04 -37.27
C HIS A 441 -7.07 34.71 -38.02
N GLU A 442 -6.22 34.50 -39.03
CA GLU A 442 -6.13 33.25 -39.79
C GLU A 442 -5.66 32.11 -38.89
N LEU A 443 -4.69 32.36 -38.01
CA LEU A 443 -4.20 31.38 -37.03
C LEU A 443 -5.27 31.11 -35.96
N SER A 444 -5.99 32.12 -35.51
CA SER A 444 -7.13 31.98 -34.61
C SER A 444 -8.18 31.02 -35.22
N ASP A 445 -8.58 31.26 -36.47
CA ASP A 445 -9.55 30.44 -37.17
C ASP A 445 -9.08 28.97 -37.32
N GLU A 446 -7.77 28.76 -37.67
CA GLU A 446 -7.21 27.42 -37.77
C GLU A 446 -7.31 26.63 -36.45
N HIS A 447 -7.02 27.27 -35.33
CA HIS A 447 -7.08 26.61 -34.03
C HIS A 447 -8.51 26.35 -33.58
N PHE A 448 -9.47 27.23 -33.86
CA PHE A 448 -10.91 26.95 -33.64
C PHE A 448 -11.40 25.78 -34.49
N GLU A 449 -11.04 25.69 -35.79
CA GLU A 449 -11.36 24.56 -36.65
C GLU A 449 -10.80 23.26 -36.12
N LYS A 450 -9.59 23.29 -35.58
CA LYS A 450 -8.95 22.13 -34.99
C LYS A 450 -9.69 21.63 -33.76
N VAL A 451 -10.18 22.52 -32.89
CA VAL A 451 -11.05 22.11 -31.77
C VAL A 451 -12.33 21.51 -32.28
N LEU A 452 -13.02 22.14 -33.25
CA LEU A 452 -14.27 21.63 -33.81
C LEU A 452 -14.12 20.29 -34.55
N SER A 453 -12.91 19.99 -35.05
CA SER A 453 -12.61 18.67 -35.60
C SER A 453 -12.51 17.57 -34.54
N LEU A 454 -12.13 17.91 -33.31
CA LEU A 454 -11.98 17.00 -32.16
C LEU A 454 -13.28 16.90 -31.35
N ASP A 455 -13.96 18.02 -31.19
CA ASP A 455 -15.23 18.17 -30.48
C ASP A 455 -16.18 19.11 -31.27
N PRO A 456 -16.95 18.56 -32.20
CA PRO A 456 -17.85 19.36 -33.05
C PRO A 456 -18.98 20.08 -32.29
N LYS A 457 -19.22 19.73 -31.04
CA LYS A 457 -20.24 20.33 -30.18
C LYS A 457 -19.64 21.19 -29.05
N ASN A 458 -18.37 21.55 -29.14
CA ASN A 458 -17.77 22.42 -28.16
C ASN A 458 -18.46 23.79 -28.16
N ILE A 459 -19.30 23.98 -27.17
CA ILE A 459 -20.18 25.14 -27.11
C ILE A 459 -19.42 26.46 -26.97
N ILE A 460 -18.28 26.45 -26.26
CA ILE A 460 -17.44 27.63 -26.08
C ILE A 460 -16.85 28.05 -27.42
N VAL A 461 -16.33 27.10 -28.19
CA VAL A 461 -15.74 27.36 -29.51
C VAL A 461 -16.82 27.80 -30.50
N LEU A 462 -17.95 27.10 -30.53
CA LEU A 462 -19.05 27.47 -31.40
C LEU A 462 -19.50 28.92 -31.18
N ASN A 463 -19.58 29.37 -29.92
CA ASN A 463 -19.95 30.74 -29.58
C ASN A 463 -18.83 31.75 -29.92
N ASN A 464 -17.59 31.51 -29.39
CA ASN A 464 -16.52 32.49 -29.54
C ASN A 464 -16.10 32.68 -30.99
N TYR A 465 -16.00 31.56 -31.73
CA TYR A 465 -15.65 31.61 -33.13
C TYR A 465 -16.72 32.33 -33.97
N ALA A 466 -18.03 32.02 -33.73
CA ALA A 466 -19.12 32.74 -34.39
C ALA A 466 -19.07 34.25 -34.09
N TYR A 467 -18.80 34.62 -32.83
CA TYR A 467 -18.69 36.02 -32.44
C TYR A 467 -17.51 36.70 -33.14
N TYR A 468 -16.33 36.08 -33.16
CA TYR A 468 -15.13 36.67 -33.82
C TYR A 468 -15.29 36.78 -35.35
N LEU A 469 -15.93 35.83 -35.99
CA LEU A 469 -16.30 35.91 -37.39
C LEU A 469 -17.30 37.07 -37.65
N SER A 470 -18.26 37.30 -36.76
CA SER A 470 -19.22 38.38 -36.87
C SER A 470 -18.59 39.75 -36.72
N LEU A 471 -17.63 39.93 -35.79
CA LEU A 471 -16.87 41.17 -35.63
C LEU A 471 -16.07 41.52 -36.87
N ARG A 472 -15.52 40.54 -37.58
CA ARG A 472 -14.77 40.71 -38.83
C ARG A 472 -15.64 40.77 -40.08
N LYS A 473 -16.97 40.55 -39.94
CA LYS A 473 -17.93 40.51 -41.03
C LYS A 473 -17.61 39.50 -42.14
N ILE A 474 -16.98 38.36 -41.76
CA ILE A 474 -16.60 37.29 -42.68
C ILE A 474 -17.29 35.96 -42.29
N ASN A 475 -17.50 35.11 -43.29
CA ASN A 475 -18.12 33.78 -43.09
C ASN A 475 -19.41 33.79 -42.24
N LEU A 476 -20.21 34.85 -42.37
CA LEU A 476 -21.40 35.10 -41.53
C LEU A 476 -22.43 33.97 -41.54
N GLN A 477 -22.55 33.20 -42.65
CA GLN A 477 -23.43 32.04 -42.68
C GLN A 477 -22.92 30.90 -41.78
N LYS A 478 -21.61 30.69 -41.75
CA LYS A 478 -20.98 29.74 -40.80
C LYS A 478 -21.21 30.20 -39.36
N ALA A 479 -20.96 31.49 -39.08
CA ALA A 479 -21.21 32.09 -37.77
C ALA A 479 -22.67 31.90 -37.33
N LYS A 480 -23.62 32.09 -38.24
CA LYS A 480 -25.05 31.89 -37.99
C LYS A 480 -25.35 30.44 -37.60
N THR A 481 -24.79 29.46 -38.32
CA THR A 481 -25.01 28.04 -38.02
C THR A 481 -24.42 27.67 -36.65
N MET A 482 -23.20 28.09 -36.37
CA MET A 482 -22.53 27.79 -35.10
C MET A 482 -23.24 28.42 -33.90
N SER A 483 -23.57 29.72 -33.98
CA SER A 483 -24.26 30.42 -32.89
C SER A 483 -25.71 29.95 -32.69
N LEU A 484 -26.38 29.48 -33.75
CA LEU A 484 -27.66 28.80 -33.59
C LEU A 484 -27.54 27.49 -32.85
N SER A 485 -26.51 26.67 -33.16
CA SER A 485 -26.23 25.41 -32.46
C SER A 485 -25.97 25.61 -30.96
N CYS A 486 -25.32 26.71 -30.56
CA CYS A 486 -25.18 27.05 -29.13
C CYS A 486 -26.55 27.23 -28.46
N ASN A 487 -27.47 27.91 -29.14
CA ASN A 487 -28.82 28.16 -28.61
C ASN A 487 -29.71 26.92 -28.61
N GLU A 488 -29.41 25.91 -29.42
CA GLU A 488 -30.05 24.59 -29.37
C GLU A 488 -29.55 23.79 -28.17
N LEU A 489 -28.27 23.87 -27.87
CA LEU A 489 -27.63 23.18 -26.73
C LEU A 489 -28.01 23.85 -25.39
N GLU A 490 -27.96 25.18 -25.32
CA GLU A 490 -28.31 25.96 -24.12
C GLU A 490 -29.32 27.07 -24.43
N PRO A 491 -30.60 26.75 -24.50
CA PRO A 491 -31.66 27.68 -25.00
C PRO A 491 -31.94 28.89 -24.10
N LYS A 492 -31.41 28.90 -22.85
CA LYS A 492 -31.64 29.98 -21.87
C LYS A 492 -30.37 30.79 -21.57
N ASN A 493 -29.28 30.56 -22.27
CA ASN A 493 -28.03 31.30 -22.07
C ASN A 493 -28.11 32.65 -22.83
N SER A 494 -28.13 33.75 -22.07
CA SER A 494 -28.24 35.12 -22.62
C SER A 494 -27.05 35.49 -23.51
N THR A 495 -25.82 35.03 -23.19
CA THR A 495 -24.62 35.30 -23.99
C THR A 495 -24.69 34.63 -25.36
N TYR A 496 -25.19 33.40 -25.45
CA TYR A 496 -25.32 32.71 -26.74
C TYR A 496 -26.45 33.28 -27.58
N GLN A 497 -27.51 33.77 -26.94
CA GLN A 497 -28.61 34.49 -27.62
C GLN A 497 -28.12 35.82 -28.17
N ASP A 498 -27.30 36.55 -27.43
CA ASP A 498 -26.69 37.80 -27.87
C ASP A 498 -25.74 37.57 -29.06
N THR A 499 -24.84 36.59 -28.98
CA THR A 499 -23.95 36.25 -30.08
C THR A 499 -24.75 35.93 -31.37
N TYR A 500 -25.81 35.14 -31.26
CA TYR A 500 -26.64 34.83 -32.42
C TYR A 500 -27.35 36.10 -32.97
N ALA A 501 -27.86 36.94 -32.10
CA ALA A 501 -28.47 38.22 -32.48
C ALA A 501 -27.46 39.14 -33.14
N TRP A 502 -26.22 39.21 -32.64
CA TRP A 502 -25.14 40.00 -33.23
C TRP A 502 -24.74 39.50 -34.62
N VAL A 503 -24.67 38.17 -34.82
CA VAL A 503 -24.49 37.57 -36.15
C VAL A 503 -25.64 37.96 -37.12
N LEU A 504 -26.90 37.93 -36.66
CA LEU A 504 -28.04 38.35 -37.43
C LEU A 504 -27.96 39.86 -37.75
N TYR A 505 -27.51 40.68 -36.81
CA TYR A 505 -27.28 42.12 -37.04
C TYR A 505 -26.27 42.35 -38.18
N GLN A 506 -25.15 41.58 -38.18
CA GLN A 506 -24.15 41.69 -39.25
C GLN A 506 -24.64 41.17 -40.60
N LEU A 507 -25.67 40.30 -40.59
CA LEU A 507 -26.39 39.84 -41.79
C LEU A 507 -27.50 40.80 -42.19
N GLU A 508 -27.64 41.95 -41.53
CA GLU A 508 -28.71 42.97 -41.75
C GLU A 508 -30.13 42.46 -41.43
N ASP A 509 -30.24 41.31 -40.76
CA ASP A 509 -31.55 40.77 -40.33
C ASP A 509 -31.92 41.38 -38.95
N TYR A 510 -32.11 42.68 -38.94
CA TYR A 510 -32.36 43.44 -37.70
C TYR A 510 -33.67 43.04 -37.01
N LYS A 511 -34.69 42.55 -37.76
CA LYS A 511 -35.94 42.10 -37.16
C LYS A 511 -35.75 40.87 -36.29
N ASN A 512 -35.06 39.86 -36.80
CA ASN A 512 -34.76 38.66 -36.03
C ASN A 512 -33.70 38.94 -34.94
N ALA A 513 -32.72 39.79 -35.20
CA ALA A 513 -31.76 40.23 -34.18
C ALA A 513 -32.47 40.81 -32.94
N LYS A 514 -33.47 41.70 -33.15
CA LYS A 514 -34.28 42.27 -32.06
C LYS A 514 -34.95 41.18 -31.24
N ILE A 515 -35.60 40.20 -31.89
CA ILE A 515 -36.31 39.10 -31.19
C ILE A 515 -35.35 38.32 -30.28
N TRP A 516 -34.14 38.03 -30.77
CA TRP A 516 -33.16 37.28 -30.00
C TRP A 516 -32.54 38.10 -28.86
N LEU A 517 -32.33 39.41 -29.03
CA LEU A 517 -31.89 40.29 -27.95
C LEU A 517 -32.96 40.45 -26.87
N GLU A 518 -34.23 40.60 -27.25
CA GLU A 518 -35.35 40.63 -26.29
C GLU A 518 -35.44 39.31 -25.49
N LYS A 519 -35.11 38.16 -26.11
CA LYS A 519 -34.99 36.87 -25.45
C LYS A 519 -33.79 36.82 -24.52
N ALA A 520 -32.63 37.33 -24.95
CA ALA A 520 -31.42 37.42 -24.12
C ALA A 520 -31.67 38.26 -22.86
N LEU A 521 -32.31 39.42 -23.01
CA LEU A 521 -32.65 40.30 -21.89
C LEU A 521 -33.56 39.60 -20.87
N LYS A 522 -34.51 38.74 -21.32
CA LYS A 522 -35.38 37.95 -20.43
C LYS A 522 -34.65 36.84 -19.70
N ASN A 523 -33.55 36.36 -20.24
CA ASN A 523 -32.76 35.23 -19.70
C ASN A 523 -31.55 35.69 -18.89
N GLY A 524 -31.56 36.92 -18.34
CA GLY A 524 -30.51 37.46 -17.48
C GLY A 524 -29.53 38.41 -18.18
N GLY A 525 -29.75 38.70 -19.46
CA GLY A 525 -28.97 39.70 -20.21
C GLY A 525 -29.28 41.15 -19.84
N ASP A 526 -30.34 41.41 -19.08
CA ASP A 526 -30.75 42.73 -18.62
C ASP A 526 -29.84 43.39 -17.58
N LEU A 527 -28.83 42.65 -17.10
CA LEU A 527 -27.73 43.11 -16.24
C LEU A 527 -26.41 43.27 -17.05
N SER A 528 -26.38 42.94 -18.33
CA SER A 528 -25.17 43.06 -19.17
C SER A 528 -25.22 44.36 -19.98
N PRO A 529 -24.31 45.33 -19.75
CA PRO A 529 -24.21 46.55 -20.55
C PRO A 529 -24.05 46.25 -22.04
N VAL A 530 -23.27 45.26 -22.42
CA VAL A 530 -23.02 44.85 -23.81
C VAL A 530 -24.29 44.39 -24.51
N ILE A 531 -25.07 43.49 -23.89
CA ILE A 531 -26.32 42.97 -24.48
C ILE A 531 -27.36 44.09 -24.66
N ILE A 532 -27.44 45.00 -23.67
CA ILE A 532 -28.34 46.15 -23.74
C ILE A 532 -27.88 47.14 -24.80
N GLU A 533 -26.57 47.37 -24.95
CA GLU A 533 -26.02 48.20 -26.03
C GLU A 533 -26.34 47.61 -27.41
N HIS A 534 -26.07 46.32 -27.62
CA HIS A 534 -26.43 45.61 -28.86
C HIS A 534 -27.93 45.76 -29.18
N HIS A 535 -28.81 45.69 -28.16
CA HIS A 535 -30.25 45.91 -28.35
C HIS A 535 -30.53 47.34 -28.80
N GLY A 536 -29.86 48.36 -28.25
CA GLY A 536 -29.96 49.73 -28.69
C GLY A 536 -29.49 49.91 -30.14
N ASP A 537 -28.38 49.25 -30.52
CA ASP A 537 -27.86 49.31 -31.89
C ASP A 537 -28.82 48.73 -32.92
N VAL A 538 -29.45 47.61 -32.58
CA VAL A 538 -30.51 46.98 -33.43
C VAL A 538 -31.74 47.88 -33.55
N LEU A 539 -32.22 48.46 -32.45
CA LEU A 539 -33.36 49.38 -32.45
C LEU A 539 -33.09 50.63 -33.33
N TYR A 540 -31.89 51.18 -33.26
CA TYR A 540 -31.50 52.27 -34.12
C TYR A 540 -31.52 51.91 -35.60
N LYS A 541 -30.98 50.75 -36.00
CA LYS A 541 -31.05 50.22 -37.37
C LYS A 541 -32.48 49.98 -37.84
N LEU A 542 -33.43 49.70 -36.96
CA LEU A 542 -34.86 49.58 -37.25
C LEU A 542 -35.60 50.93 -37.30
N GLY A 543 -34.90 52.08 -37.02
CA GLY A 543 -35.44 53.42 -37.05
C GLY A 543 -36.11 53.87 -35.74
N ASP A 544 -36.07 53.08 -34.68
CA ASP A 544 -36.62 53.45 -33.36
C ASP A 544 -35.53 54.12 -32.49
N ILE A 545 -35.26 55.38 -32.85
CA ILE A 545 -34.15 56.16 -32.26
C ILE A 545 -34.40 56.42 -30.77
N GLU A 546 -35.65 56.67 -30.35
CA GLU A 546 -35.93 56.96 -28.93
C GLU A 546 -35.78 55.70 -28.04
N ALA A 547 -36.23 54.57 -28.54
CA ALA A 547 -35.99 53.31 -27.84
C ALA A 547 -34.47 52.96 -27.80
N ALA A 548 -33.73 53.20 -28.87
CA ALA A 548 -32.30 52.98 -28.91
C ALA A 548 -31.57 53.82 -27.86
N LYS A 549 -31.84 55.12 -27.77
CA LYS A 549 -31.28 56.04 -26.74
C LYS A 549 -31.57 55.53 -25.32
N LYS A 550 -32.81 55.07 -25.10
CA LYS A 550 -33.17 54.51 -23.77
C LYS A 550 -32.33 53.31 -23.41
N GLN A 551 -32.10 52.40 -24.37
CA GLN A 551 -31.22 51.23 -24.10
C GLN A 551 -29.78 51.63 -23.87
N TRP A 552 -29.19 52.48 -24.70
CA TRP A 552 -27.84 52.96 -24.53
C TRP A 552 -27.60 53.68 -23.19
N ARG A 553 -28.56 54.49 -22.74
CA ARG A 553 -28.50 55.09 -21.38
C ARG A 553 -28.57 54.03 -20.27
N LYS A 554 -29.47 53.06 -20.40
CA LYS A 554 -29.53 51.95 -19.47
C LYS A 554 -28.23 51.14 -19.43
N ALA A 555 -27.61 50.89 -20.57
CA ALA A 555 -26.32 50.22 -20.65
C ALA A 555 -25.21 51.03 -19.94
N LEU A 556 -25.18 52.35 -20.18
CA LEU A 556 -24.21 53.27 -19.59
C LEU A 556 -24.37 53.34 -18.04
N ASP A 557 -25.60 53.33 -17.55
CA ASP A 557 -25.91 53.36 -16.10
C ASP A 557 -25.48 52.07 -15.40
N LEU A 558 -25.39 50.94 -16.11
CA LEU A 558 -24.96 49.65 -15.55
C LEU A 558 -23.44 49.47 -15.56
N GLY A 559 -22.70 50.20 -16.37
CA GLY A 559 -21.25 50.12 -16.44
C GLY A 559 -20.66 50.30 -17.82
N GLU A 560 -19.50 49.69 -18.03
CA GLU A 560 -18.74 49.82 -19.27
C GLU A 560 -19.33 48.95 -20.40
N GLY A 561 -19.62 49.57 -21.54
CA GLY A 561 -19.96 48.95 -22.82
C GLY A 561 -18.84 49.17 -23.83
N SER A 562 -19.19 49.40 -25.11
CA SER A 562 -18.20 49.78 -26.13
C SER A 562 -17.62 51.18 -25.89
N GLU A 563 -16.47 51.45 -26.46
CA GLU A 563 -15.84 52.80 -26.42
C GLU A 563 -16.77 53.91 -26.93
N PHE A 564 -17.77 53.58 -27.74
CA PHE A 564 -18.74 54.53 -28.31
C PHE A 564 -20.03 54.64 -27.47
N LEU A 565 -20.25 53.81 -26.46
CA LEU A 565 -21.51 53.79 -25.68
C LEU A 565 -21.86 55.15 -25.11
N TYR A 566 -20.88 55.86 -24.54
CA TYR A 566 -21.07 57.19 -23.98
C TYR A 566 -21.57 58.19 -25.06
N LYS A 567 -21.03 58.16 -26.27
CA LYS A 567 -21.45 59.00 -27.37
C LYS A 567 -22.85 58.60 -27.87
N LYS A 568 -23.10 57.32 -28.09
CA LYS A 568 -24.41 56.79 -28.49
C LYS A 568 -25.52 57.26 -27.54
N ALA A 569 -25.27 57.12 -26.22
CA ALA A 569 -26.24 57.49 -25.18
C ALA A 569 -26.57 58.97 -25.14
N ASN A 570 -25.54 59.86 -25.34
CA ASN A 570 -25.70 61.31 -25.23
C ASN A 570 -26.13 61.98 -26.55
N GLU A 571 -25.54 61.61 -27.65
CA GLU A 571 -25.81 62.22 -28.96
C GLU A 571 -26.99 61.58 -29.67
N GLY A 572 -27.32 60.33 -29.34
CA GLY A 572 -28.39 59.58 -29.97
C GLY A 572 -28.09 59.22 -31.42
N VAL A 573 -26.79 59.08 -31.71
CA VAL A 573 -26.28 58.70 -33.03
C VAL A 573 -25.54 57.37 -32.88
N PHE A 574 -25.71 56.53 -33.88
CA PHE A 574 -24.99 55.27 -33.94
C PHE A 574 -23.53 55.50 -34.35
N TYR A 575 -22.64 54.91 -33.59
CA TYR A 575 -21.20 54.84 -33.89
C TYR A 575 -20.80 53.35 -33.92
N GLU A 576 -20.04 52.96 -34.94
CA GLU A 576 -19.53 51.60 -35.15
C GLU A 576 -18.00 51.57 -35.02
#